data_8c88abbe703619ae0f3e6171cd4e4c83
#
_entry.id   8c88abbe703619ae0f3e6171cd4e4c83
#
_cell.length_a   1.000
_cell.length_b   1.000
_cell.length_c   1.000
_cell.angle_alpha   90.00
_cell.angle_beta   90.00
_cell.angle_gamma   90.00
#
_symmetry.space_group_name_H-M   'P 1'
#
loop_
_entity.id
_entity.type
_entity.pdbx_description
1 polymer ?
#
loop_
_entity_poly.entity_id
_entity_poly.type
_entity_poly.pdbx_seq_one_letter_code
_entity_poly.pdbx_strand_id
1 'polypeptide(L)'
;DEYAAGIVQEIFKSKLNGMSSQRIASHLNELGVLPPNEYKRANGFNYTCGFQAGLNQKWTVVSVNRILKNESYTGTLIQGKRRKINYKVKKSHDVGSENWIRVEDAHDAIISKGEFQQVQQLLELDTRTAPSQTTVYPLSGFLRCADCGQNMIRRTVTKNGKKYQYYHCSTYKNGGGCTPHMINSEKLTESVLTAIRHQVSLLVEAEKVLSNAELASGEQIGIKILDSQITAL
;
A
#
# COMPACT_ATOMS: atom_id res chain seq x y z
N ASP A 1 21.47 0.32 10.59
CA ASP A 1 22.03 -0.43 9.47
C ASP A 1 21.40 0.05 8.16
N GLU A 2 22.17 0.83 7.39
CA GLU A 2 21.72 1.49 6.16
C GLU A 2 21.33 0.49 5.06
N TYR A 3 22.06 -0.61 4.94
CA TYR A 3 21.76 -1.63 3.94
C TYR A 3 20.38 -2.26 4.21
N ALA A 4 20.11 -2.68 5.42
CA ALA A 4 18.82 -3.26 5.78
C ALA A 4 17.68 -2.24 5.64
N ALA A 5 17.91 -0.96 6.00
CA ALA A 5 16.96 0.12 5.78
C ALA A 5 16.64 0.32 4.29
N GLY A 6 17.66 0.31 3.42
CA GLY A 6 17.47 0.39 1.97
C GLY A 6 16.60 -0.73 1.40
N ILE A 7 16.77 -1.98 1.88
CA ILE A 7 15.91 -3.10 1.47
C ILE A 7 14.46 -2.90 1.93
N VAL A 8 14.25 -2.38 3.14
CA VAL A 8 12.89 -2.06 3.62
C VAL A 8 12.24 -0.99 2.74
N GLN A 9 12.95 0.10 2.41
CA GLN A 9 12.47 1.15 1.51
C GLN A 9 12.10 0.60 0.13
N GLU A 10 12.94 -0.28 -0.45
CA GLU A 10 12.68 -0.90 -1.75
C GLU A 10 11.42 -1.79 -1.72
N ILE A 11 11.18 -2.54 -0.64
CA ILE A 11 9.97 -3.34 -0.46
C ILE A 11 8.73 -2.46 -0.42
N PHE A 12 8.75 -1.34 0.32
CA PHE A 12 7.64 -0.39 0.39
C PHE A 12 7.39 0.29 -0.96
N LYS A 13 8.45 0.78 -1.62
CA LYS A 13 8.38 1.40 -2.95
C LYS A 13 7.81 0.44 -4.00
N SER A 14 8.29 -0.81 -4.01
CA SER A 14 7.76 -1.85 -4.91
C SER A 14 6.27 -2.12 -4.68
N LYS A 15 5.83 -2.10 -3.41
CA LYS A 15 4.41 -2.27 -3.07
C LYS A 15 3.57 -1.09 -3.54
N LEU A 16 4.02 0.15 -3.34
CA LEU A 16 3.38 1.37 -3.82
C LEU A 16 3.28 1.39 -5.36
N ASN A 17 4.28 0.86 -6.05
CA ASN A 17 4.28 0.68 -7.51
C ASN A 17 3.36 -0.47 -7.99
N GLY A 18 2.55 -1.06 -7.11
CA GLY A 18 1.55 -2.07 -7.46
C GLY A 18 2.07 -3.50 -7.53
N MET A 19 3.30 -3.78 -7.12
CA MET A 19 3.79 -5.17 -7.08
C MET A 19 3.09 -5.99 -6.00
N SER A 20 2.74 -7.23 -6.33
CA SER A 20 2.22 -8.17 -5.33
C SER A 20 3.34 -8.62 -4.38
N SER A 21 3.00 -8.95 -3.12
CA SER A 21 3.99 -9.44 -2.14
C SER A 21 4.73 -10.69 -2.63
N GLN A 22 4.08 -11.53 -3.46
CA GLN A 22 4.72 -12.69 -4.11
C GLN A 22 5.79 -12.25 -5.11
N ARG A 23 5.49 -11.25 -5.94
CA ARG A 23 6.43 -10.75 -6.95
C ARG A 23 7.61 -10.04 -6.30
N ILE A 24 7.37 -9.28 -5.21
CA ILE A 24 8.44 -8.65 -4.42
C ILE A 24 9.37 -9.73 -3.85
N ALA A 25 8.82 -10.80 -3.26
CA ALA A 25 9.63 -11.90 -2.73
C ALA A 25 10.46 -12.58 -3.82
N SER A 26 9.87 -12.86 -5.00
CA SER A 26 10.58 -13.44 -6.14
C SER A 26 11.71 -12.53 -6.62
N HIS A 27 11.45 -11.23 -6.77
CA HIS A 27 12.42 -10.24 -7.21
C HIS A 27 13.62 -10.14 -6.26
N LEU A 28 13.38 -10.08 -4.94
CA LEU A 28 14.46 -10.08 -3.95
C LEU A 28 15.31 -11.37 -3.99
N ASN A 29 14.68 -12.52 -4.26
CA ASN A 29 15.38 -13.78 -4.43
C ASN A 29 16.22 -13.81 -5.73
N GLU A 30 15.72 -13.25 -6.82
CA GLU A 30 16.43 -13.14 -8.10
C GLU A 30 17.67 -12.23 -7.98
N LEU A 31 17.55 -11.14 -7.22
CA LEU A 31 18.64 -10.24 -6.89
C LEU A 31 19.67 -10.82 -5.89
N GLY A 32 19.38 -12.00 -5.30
CA GLY A 32 20.24 -12.61 -4.29
C GLY A 32 20.27 -11.87 -2.95
N VAL A 33 19.29 -11.01 -2.67
CA VAL A 33 19.16 -10.30 -1.40
C VAL A 33 18.88 -11.30 -0.28
N LEU A 34 19.68 -11.28 0.77
CA LEU A 34 19.51 -12.19 1.91
C LEU A 34 18.23 -11.83 2.71
N PRO A 35 17.38 -12.81 3.04
CA PRO A 35 16.25 -12.57 3.95
C PRO A 35 16.74 -12.28 5.37
N PRO A 36 15.92 -11.67 6.24
CA PRO A 36 16.36 -11.13 7.54
C PRO A 36 17.12 -12.12 8.43
N ASN A 37 16.75 -13.40 8.41
CA ASN A 37 17.46 -14.42 9.23
C ASN A 37 18.84 -14.76 8.66
N GLU A 38 18.95 -14.93 7.35
CA GLU A 38 20.23 -15.19 6.67
C GLU A 38 21.17 -14.00 6.76
N TYR A 39 20.62 -12.78 6.62
CA TYR A 39 21.37 -11.54 6.79
C TYR A 39 21.97 -11.44 8.21
N LYS A 40 21.18 -11.72 9.24
CA LYS A 40 21.68 -11.75 10.62
C LYS A 40 22.78 -12.78 10.83
N ARG A 41 22.64 -13.99 10.25
CA ARG A 41 23.68 -15.03 10.31
C ARG A 41 24.96 -14.60 9.61
N ALA A 42 24.85 -14.06 8.41
CA ALA A 42 25.99 -13.60 7.62
C ALA A 42 26.78 -12.50 8.35
N ASN A 43 26.10 -11.66 9.14
CA ASN A 43 26.74 -10.61 9.94
C ASN A 43 27.15 -11.05 11.36
N GLY A 44 27.09 -12.36 11.66
CA GLY A 44 27.54 -12.90 12.94
C GLY A 44 26.67 -12.53 14.14
N PHE A 45 25.44 -12.07 13.92
CA PHE A 45 24.52 -11.80 15.04
C PHE A 45 24.12 -13.10 15.74
N ASN A 46 24.25 -13.11 17.06
CA ASN A 46 23.87 -14.25 17.90
C ASN A 46 22.33 -14.29 18.06
N TYR A 47 21.64 -14.67 16.97
CA TYR A 47 20.18 -14.71 16.91
C TYR A 47 19.69 -16.14 16.71
N THR A 48 18.97 -16.68 17.70
CA THR A 48 18.28 -17.96 17.61
C THR A 48 16.81 -17.71 17.30
N CYS A 49 16.37 -18.12 16.13
CA CYS A 49 14.95 -18.16 15.80
C CYS A 49 14.30 -19.36 16.50
N GLY A 50 13.17 -19.14 17.19
CA GLY A 50 12.40 -20.23 17.83
C GLY A 50 11.82 -21.29 16.87
N PHE A 51 11.88 -21.03 15.57
CA PHE A 51 11.63 -21.99 14.51
C PHE A 51 12.97 -22.52 14.01
N GLN A 52 13.09 -23.84 13.84
CA GLN A 52 14.23 -24.47 13.16
C GLN A 52 14.21 -24.02 11.68
N ALA A 53 14.76 -22.87 11.45
CA ALA A 53 14.92 -22.35 10.12
C ALA A 53 16.11 -23.05 9.48
N GLY A 54 15.89 -23.83 8.42
CA GLY A 54 16.96 -24.45 7.62
C GLY A 54 17.95 -23.40 7.10
N LEU A 55 19.12 -23.87 6.65
CA LEU A 55 20.09 -23.04 5.93
C LEU A 55 19.53 -22.62 4.57
N ASN A 56 19.98 -21.48 4.05
CA ASN A 56 19.61 -20.94 2.73
C ASN A 56 18.10 -20.58 2.60
N GLN A 57 17.59 -19.87 3.57
CA GLN A 57 16.23 -19.36 3.50
C GLN A 57 16.07 -18.38 2.33
N LYS A 58 14.88 -18.39 1.73
CA LYS A 58 14.49 -17.46 0.68
C LYS A 58 13.42 -16.48 1.18
N TRP A 59 13.31 -15.35 0.53
CA TRP A 59 12.18 -14.45 0.73
C TRP A 59 10.87 -15.15 0.41
N THR A 60 9.88 -14.95 1.25
CA THR A 60 8.53 -15.48 1.12
C THR A 60 7.51 -14.36 1.21
N VAL A 61 6.29 -14.60 0.73
CA VAL A 61 5.15 -13.67 0.91
C VAL A 61 4.97 -13.28 2.38
N VAL A 62 5.15 -14.27 3.27
CA VAL A 62 4.98 -14.05 4.72
C VAL A 62 6.04 -13.09 5.26
N SER A 63 7.31 -13.23 4.84
CA SER A 63 8.38 -12.33 5.27
C SER A 63 8.17 -10.91 4.74
N VAL A 64 7.78 -10.75 3.48
CA VAL A 64 7.47 -9.45 2.88
C VAL A 64 6.28 -8.79 3.59
N ASN A 65 5.17 -9.52 3.77
CA ASN A 65 4.00 -8.97 4.45
C ASN A 65 4.26 -8.60 5.92
N ARG A 66 5.15 -9.34 6.60
CA ARG A 66 5.56 -9.01 7.98
C ARG A 66 6.31 -7.68 8.02
N ILE A 67 7.15 -7.40 7.04
CA ILE A 67 7.84 -6.10 6.91
C ILE A 67 6.82 -5.00 6.60
N LEU A 68 5.98 -5.17 5.59
CA LEU A 68 4.98 -4.18 5.17
C LEU A 68 3.97 -3.81 6.27
N LYS A 69 3.69 -4.71 7.22
CA LYS A 69 2.78 -4.48 8.36
C LYS A 69 3.46 -3.97 9.62
N ASN A 70 4.78 -3.80 9.60
CA ASN A 70 5.50 -3.39 10.80
C ASN A 70 5.60 -1.87 10.90
N GLU A 71 4.75 -1.28 11.73
CA GLU A 71 4.67 0.15 12.02
C GLU A 71 5.97 0.74 12.62
N SER A 72 6.85 -0.11 13.17
CA SER A 72 8.12 0.38 13.73
C SER A 72 9.02 1.07 12.71
N TYR A 73 8.84 0.81 11.41
CA TYR A 73 9.61 1.51 10.37
C TYR A 73 9.23 2.99 10.20
N THR A 74 8.13 3.45 10.80
CA THR A 74 7.71 4.86 10.81
C THR A 74 8.27 5.69 11.97
N GLY A 75 9.23 5.15 12.73
CA GLY A 75 9.76 5.80 13.92
C GLY A 75 8.96 5.53 15.20
N THR A 76 7.90 4.72 15.12
CA THR A 76 7.01 4.42 16.25
C THR A 76 7.46 3.15 16.98
N LEU A 77 7.77 3.24 18.26
CA LEU A 77 8.04 2.09 19.11
C LEU A 77 6.72 1.49 19.62
N ILE A 78 6.51 0.19 19.36
CA ILE A 78 5.29 -0.52 19.77
C ILE A 78 5.64 -1.63 20.74
N GLN A 79 5.04 -1.58 21.92
CA GLN A 79 5.21 -2.56 22.98
C GLN A 79 3.87 -3.13 23.46
N GLY A 80 3.91 -4.16 24.31
CA GLY A 80 2.70 -4.74 24.90
C GLY A 80 1.89 -5.65 23.97
N LYS A 81 2.44 -6.06 22.80
CA LYS A 81 1.77 -6.95 21.85
C LYS A 81 1.41 -8.31 22.45
N ARG A 82 2.15 -8.75 23.48
CA ARG A 82 1.96 -10.00 24.17
C ARG A 82 2.00 -9.81 25.68
N ARG A 83 1.15 -10.52 26.41
CA ARG A 83 1.08 -10.48 27.87
C ARG A 83 1.07 -11.90 28.45
N LYS A 84 1.81 -12.09 29.55
CA LYS A 84 1.68 -13.33 30.35
C LYS A 84 0.47 -13.21 31.26
N ILE A 85 -0.27 -14.31 31.45
CA ILE A 85 -1.44 -14.33 32.34
C ILE A 85 -1.00 -14.03 33.78
N ASN A 86 0.07 -14.68 34.22
CA ASN A 86 0.72 -14.42 35.50
C ASN A 86 2.19 -14.90 35.44
N TYR A 87 2.95 -14.67 36.52
CA TYR A 87 4.37 -15.05 36.59
C TYR A 87 4.59 -16.58 36.61
N LYS A 88 3.62 -17.39 37.04
CA LYS A 88 3.69 -18.86 37.11
C LYS A 88 3.41 -19.52 35.76
N VAL A 89 2.67 -18.87 34.88
CA VAL A 89 2.27 -19.42 33.57
C VAL A 89 3.24 -18.89 32.51
N LYS A 90 4.01 -19.80 31.92
CA LYS A 90 4.94 -19.47 30.81
C LYS A 90 4.23 -19.07 29.51
N LYS A 91 2.95 -19.44 29.35
CA LYS A 91 2.16 -19.16 28.14
C LYS A 91 1.79 -17.68 28.08
N SER A 92 2.10 -17.04 26.96
CA SER A 92 1.67 -15.67 26.65
C SER A 92 0.49 -15.71 25.69
N HIS A 93 -0.40 -14.73 25.78
CA HIS A 93 -1.48 -14.47 24.82
C HIS A 93 -1.24 -13.16 24.10
N ASP A 94 -1.77 -13.04 22.90
CA ASP A 94 -1.70 -11.83 22.11
C ASP A 94 -2.72 -10.82 22.68
N VAL A 95 -2.32 -9.55 22.73
CA VAL A 95 -3.14 -8.42 23.22
C VAL A 95 -3.69 -7.69 22.00
N GLY A 96 -4.95 -7.28 22.02
CA GLY A 96 -5.54 -6.50 20.95
C GLY A 96 -4.77 -5.20 20.68
N SER A 97 -4.77 -4.77 19.44
CA SER A 97 -3.98 -3.62 18.98
C SER A 97 -4.36 -2.29 19.66
N GLU A 98 -5.58 -2.20 20.19
CA GLU A 98 -6.11 -1.08 20.96
C GLU A 98 -5.40 -0.92 22.33
N ASN A 99 -4.85 -2.01 22.85
CA ASN A 99 -4.16 -2.04 24.14
C ASN A 99 -2.62 -2.01 24.02
N TRP A 100 -2.09 -1.83 22.80
CA TRP A 100 -0.66 -1.70 22.59
C TRP A 100 -0.17 -0.33 23.02
N ILE A 101 1.02 -0.30 23.63
CA ILE A 101 1.69 0.94 23.98
C ILE A 101 2.45 1.43 22.75
N ARG A 102 2.12 2.63 22.26
CA ARG A 102 2.77 3.30 21.13
C ARG A 102 3.49 4.54 21.63
N VAL A 103 4.77 4.66 21.28
CA VAL A 103 5.58 5.86 21.50
C VAL A 103 5.99 6.35 20.13
N GLU A 104 5.45 7.49 19.72
CA GLU A 104 5.78 8.11 18.45
C GLU A 104 7.16 8.77 18.49
N ASP A 105 7.80 8.88 17.34
CA ASP A 105 9.10 9.54 17.16
C ASP A 105 10.19 9.03 18.13
N ALA A 106 10.14 7.73 18.45
CA ALA A 106 11.09 7.07 19.35
C ALA A 106 12.46 6.80 18.70
N HIS A 107 12.52 6.83 17.38
CA HIS A 107 13.73 6.65 16.55
C HIS A 107 13.50 7.18 15.14
N ASP A 108 14.58 7.34 14.37
CA ASP A 108 14.53 7.82 13.00
C ASP A 108 13.67 6.91 12.13
N ALA A 109 12.73 7.51 11.40
CA ALA A 109 11.83 6.79 10.51
C ALA A 109 12.57 6.35 9.23
N ILE A 110 12.37 5.09 8.82
CA ILE A 110 12.85 4.55 7.54
C ILE A 110 11.85 4.86 6.44
N ILE A 111 10.56 4.84 6.77
CA ILE A 111 9.42 5.06 5.89
C ILE A 111 8.54 6.16 6.49
N SER A 112 8.01 7.06 5.66
CA SER A 112 7.08 8.08 6.14
C SER A 112 5.74 7.47 6.61
N LYS A 113 5.07 8.12 7.58
CA LYS A 113 3.75 7.69 8.06
C LYS A 113 2.72 7.63 6.91
N GLY A 114 2.81 8.55 5.93
CA GLY A 114 1.93 8.57 4.76
C GLY A 114 2.11 7.37 3.84
N GLU A 115 3.36 7.03 3.48
CA GLU A 115 3.65 5.83 2.66
C GLU A 115 3.22 4.54 3.37
N PHE A 116 3.45 4.44 4.67
CA PHE A 116 3.00 3.31 5.46
C PHE A 116 1.48 3.14 5.40
N GLN A 117 0.71 4.22 5.62
CA GLN A 117 -0.75 4.19 5.55
C GLN A 117 -1.26 3.79 4.17
N GLN A 118 -0.68 4.33 3.09
CA GLN A 118 -1.02 3.93 1.72
C GLN A 118 -0.78 2.44 1.49
N VAL A 119 0.34 1.91 1.99
CA VAL A 119 0.63 0.47 1.89
C VAL A 119 -0.38 -0.36 2.69
N GLN A 120 -0.81 0.07 3.90
CA GLN A 120 -1.86 -0.65 4.65
C GLN A 120 -3.17 -0.70 3.85
N GLN A 121 -3.60 0.41 3.24
CA GLN A 121 -4.77 0.42 2.36
C GLN A 121 -4.64 -0.56 1.19
N LEU A 122 -3.45 -0.61 0.54
CA LEU A 122 -3.18 -1.57 -0.53
C LEU A 122 -3.18 -3.03 -0.05
N LEU A 123 -2.81 -3.29 1.20
CA LEU A 123 -2.84 -4.64 1.79
C LEU A 123 -4.26 -5.12 2.15
N GLU A 124 -5.19 -4.19 2.39
CA GLU A 124 -6.61 -4.50 2.62
C GLU A 124 -7.36 -4.87 1.33
N LEU A 125 -6.84 -4.44 0.18
CA LEU A 125 -7.44 -4.76 -1.11
C LEU A 125 -7.30 -6.25 -1.42
N ASP A 126 -8.40 -6.90 -1.80
CA ASP A 126 -8.38 -8.28 -2.26
C ASP A 126 -7.83 -8.39 -3.68
N THR A 127 -6.51 -8.43 -3.78
CA THR A 127 -5.77 -8.56 -5.05
C THR A 127 -5.34 -10.01 -5.34
N ARG A 128 -5.99 -11.01 -4.71
CA ARG A 128 -5.66 -12.42 -4.93
C ARG A 128 -5.79 -12.78 -6.40
N THR A 129 -4.75 -13.37 -6.95
CA THR A 129 -4.70 -13.90 -8.32
C THR A 129 -4.88 -15.42 -8.30
N ALA A 130 -5.30 -15.99 -9.44
CA ALA A 130 -5.31 -17.44 -9.58
C ALA A 130 -3.89 -18.02 -9.42
N PRO A 131 -3.74 -19.27 -8.95
CA PRO A 131 -2.41 -19.85 -8.63
C PRO A 131 -1.39 -19.81 -9.77
N SER A 132 -1.84 -19.75 -11.02
CA SER A 132 -0.99 -19.68 -12.22
C SER A 132 -0.82 -18.27 -12.79
N GLN A 133 -1.38 -17.23 -12.14
CA GLN A 133 -1.32 -15.85 -12.61
C GLN A 133 -0.64 -14.96 -11.59
N THR A 134 0.41 -14.27 -12.01
CA THR A 134 1.14 -13.30 -11.19
C THR A 134 0.72 -11.85 -11.44
N THR A 135 -0.13 -11.61 -12.47
CA THR A 135 -0.53 -10.27 -12.89
C THR A 135 -1.69 -9.75 -12.05
N VAL A 136 -1.47 -8.64 -11.36
CA VAL A 136 -2.52 -7.85 -10.72
C VAL A 136 -3.02 -6.81 -11.73
N TYR A 137 -4.33 -6.77 -11.97
CA TYR A 137 -4.93 -5.80 -12.90
C TYR A 137 -5.22 -4.49 -12.18
N PRO A 138 -5.19 -3.33 -12.87
CA PRO A 138 -5.29 -2.01 -12.24
C PRO A 138 -6.50 -1.81 -11.33
N LEU A 139 -7.65 -2.42 -11.66
CA LEU A 139 -8.89 -2.30 -10.89
C LEU A 139 -9.15 -3.46 -9.92
N SER A 140 -8.17 -4.38 -9.76
CA SER A 140 -8.32 -5.52 -8.84
C SER A 140 -8.37 -5.05 -7.39
N GLY A 141 -9.42 -5.46 -6.67
CA GLY A 141 -9.64 -5.13 -5.27
C GLY A 141 -10.33 -3.78 -5.02
N PHE A 142 -10.40 -2.90 -6.02
CA PHE A 142 -11.08 -1.59 -5.89
C PHE A 142 -12.58 -1.67 -6.18
N LEU A 143 -12.99 -2.63 -7.00
CA LEU A 143 -14.37 -2.72 -7.46
C LEU A 143 -15.25 -3.42 -6.43
N ARG A 144 -16.36 -2.76 -6.08
CA ARG A 144 -17.38 -3.31 -5.20
C ARG A 144 -18.72 -3.35 -5.89
N CYS A 145 -19.50 -4.39 -5.59
CA CYS A 145 -20.87 -4.48 -6.06
C CYS A 145 -21.73 -3.44 -5.34
N ALA A 146 -22.52 -2.65 -6.08
CA ALA A 146 -23.37 -1.61 -5.51
C ALA A 146 -24.45 -2.15 -4.58
N ASP A 147 -24.98 -3.36 -4.84
CA ASP A 147 -26.07 -3.95 -4.08
C ASP A 147 -25.60 -4.64 -2.80
N CYS A 148 -24.54 -5.47 -2.87
CA CYS A 148 -24.10 -6.26 -1.73
C CYS A 148 -22.79 -5.80 -1.09
N GLY A 149 -22.13 -4.77 -1.63
CA GLY A 149 -20.87 -4.23 -1.13
C GLY A 149 -19.65 -5.14 -1.27
N GLN A 150 -19.83 -6.38 -1.75
CA GLN A 150 -18.74 -7.35 -1.88
C GLN A 150 -17.86 -7.08 -3.10
N ASN A 151 -16.65 -7.60 -3.07
CA ASN A 151 -15.68 -7.40 -4.15
C ASN A 151 -16.19 -7.99 -5.47
N MET A 152 -15.86 -7.31 -6.57
CA MET A 152 -16.05 -7.84 -7.92
C MET A 152 -14.78 -8.55 -8.39
N ILE A 153 -14.96 -9.73 -8.98
CA ILE A 153 -13.87 -10.57 -9.47
C ILE A 153 -13.80 -10.55 -10.99
N ARG A 154 -12.58 -10.50 -11.53
CA ARG A 154 -12.36 -10.53 -12.98
C ARG A 154 -12.51 -11.94 -13.53
N ARG A 155 -13.24 -12.08 -14.63
CA ARG A 155 -13.46 -13.33 -15.35
C ARG A 155 -13.24 -13.13 -16.84
N THR A 156 -12.58 -14.09 -17.47
CA THR A 156 -12.46 -14.16 -18.93
C THR A 156 -13.51 -15.13 -19.47
N VAL A 157 -14.30 -14.67 -20.42
CA VAL A 157 -15.30 -15.46 -21.14
C VAL A 157 -14.86 -15.58 -22.60
N THR A 158 -14.76 -16.81 -23.11
CA THR A 158 -14.44 -17.05 -24.52
C THR A 158 -15.73 -17.27 -25.29
N LYS A 159 -15.96 -16.45 -26.33
CA LYS A 159 -17.10 -16.58 -27.25
C LYS A 159 -16.59 -16.48 -28.67
N ASN A 160 -16.88 -17.46 -29.49
CA ASN A 160 -16.46 -17.52 -30.91
C ASN A 160 -14.94 -17.32 -31.09
N GLY A 161 -14.11 -17.96 -30.26
CA GLY A 161 -12.66 -17.84 -30.30
C GLY A 161 -12.09 -16.52 -29.72
N LYS A 162 -12.94 -15.52 -29.46
CA LYS A 162 -12.54 -14.22 -28.86
C LYS A 162 -12.68 -14.26 -27.35
N LYS A 163 -11.69 -13.68 -26.65
CA LYS A 163 -11.67 -13.58 -25.19
C LYS A 163 -12.21 -12.22 -24.75
N TYR A 164 -13.27 -12.24 -23.95
CA TYR A 164 -13.86 -11.05 -23.34
C TYR A 164 -13.62 -11.07 -21.84
N GLN A 165 -13.39 -9.91 -21.27
CA GLN A 165 -13.04 -9.77 -19.86
C GLN A 165 -14.12 -8.95 -19.16
N TYR A 166 -14.64 -9.49 -18.06
CA TYR A 166 -15.71 -8.88 -17.29
C TYR A 166 -15.37 -8.92 -15.79
N TYR A 167 -15.85 -7.94 -15.06
CA TYR A 167 -15.93 -7.99 -13.60
C TYR A 167 -17.32 -8.47 -13.20
N HIS A 168 -17.38 -9.45 -12.31
CA HIS A 168 -18.60 -10.06 -11.78
C HIS A 168 -18.68 -9.90 -10.28
N CYS A 169 -19.88 -9.75 -9.74
CA CYS A 169 -20.11 -9.81 -8.29
C CYS A 169 -19.68 -11.18 -7.73
N SER A 170 -18.84 -11.18 -6.70
CA SER A 170 -18.35 -12.41 -6.06
C SER A 170 -19.48 -13.16 -5.34
N THR A 171 -20.40 -12.43 -4.69
CA THR A 171 -21.56 -13.01 -4.00
C THR A 171 -22.47 -13.77 -4.95
N TYR A 172 -22.82 -13.16 -6.10
CA TYR A 172 -23.62 -13.83 -7.12
C TYR A 172 -22.93 -15.09 -7.64
N LYS A 173 -21.64 -15.00 -7.96
CA LYS A 173 -20.87 -16.14 -8.47
C LYS A 173 -20.85 -17.33 -7.49
N ASN A 174 -20.81 -17.04 -6.20
CA ASN A 174 -20.74 -18.05 -5.14
C ASN A 174 -22.13 -18.50 -4.64
N GLY A 175 -23.21 -18.11 -5.31
CA GLY A 175 -24.58 -18.49 -4.92
C GLY A 175 -25.11 -17.76 -3.69
N GLY A 176 -24.53 -16.62 -3.32
CA GLY A 176 -24.82 -15.88 -2.09
C GLY A 176 -26.00 -14.89 -2.16
N GLY A 177 -26.94 -15.06 -3.09
CA GLY A 177 -28.21 -14.30 -3.08
C GLY A 177 -28.16 -12.88 -3.65
N CYS A 178 -27.06 -12.45 -4.27
CA CYS A 178 -27.01 -11.19 -5.03
C CYS A 178 -27.52 -11.41 -6.47
N THR A 179 -27.99 -10.35 -7.12
CA THR A 179 -28.36 -10.36 -8.54
C THR A 179 -27.13 -10.38 -9.46
N PRO A 180 -27.28 -10.78 -10.74
CA PRO A 180 -26.14 -10.89 -11.66
C PRO A 180 -25.63 -9.51 -12.08
N HIS A 181 -24.59 -9.02 -11.43
CA HIS A 181 -23.89 -7.79 -11.81
C HIS A 181 -22.62 -8.11 -12.57
N MET A 182 -22.50 -7.56 -13.76
CA MET A 182 -21.39 -7.79 -14.67
C MET A 182 -21.08 -6.51 -15.47
N ILE A 183 -19.80 -6.15 -15.54
CA ILE A 183 -19.35 -5.02 -16.35
C ILE A 183 -18.13 -5.42 -17.18
N ASN A 184 -18.08 -4.95 -18.43
CA ASN A 184 -16.93 -5.18 -19.32
C ASN A 184 -15.70 -4.44 -18.79
N SER A 185 -14.54 -5.14 -18.71
CA SER A 185 -13.31 -4.63 -18.15
C SER A 185 -12.75 -3.42 -18.91
N GLU A 186 -12.80 -3.45 -20.25
CA GLU A 186 -12.28 -2.38 -21.10
C GLU A 186 -13.11 -1.10 -20.95
N LYS A 187 -14.45 -1.21 -21.06
CA LYS A 187 -15.36 -0.08 -20.88
C LYS A 187 -15.22 0.56 -19.51
N LEU A 188 -15.09 -0.27 -18.47
CA LEU A 188 -14.91 0.25 -17.11
C LEU A 188 -13.57 0.98 -16.96
N THR A 189 -12.49 0.42 -17.48
CA THR A 189 -11.16 1.06 -17.45
C THR A 189 -11.19 2.40 -18.19
N GLU A 190 -11.81 2.48 -19.35
CA GLU A 190 -11.98 3.71 -20.11
C GLU A 190 -12.78 4.77 -19.34
N SER A 191 -13.90 4.37 -18.74
CA SER A 191 -14.72 5.29 -17.91
C SER A 191 -13.93 5.83 -16.72
N VAL A 192 -13.17 4.98 -16.02
CA VAL A 192 -12.33 5.40 -14.89
C VAL A 192 -11.22 6.34 -15.34
N LEU A 193 -10.54 6.04 -16.45
CA LEU A 193 -9.50 6.91 -17.01
C LEU A 193 -10.07 8.27 -17.44
N THR A 194 -11.25 8.29 -18.03
CA THR A 194 -11.92 9.54 -18.41
C THR A 194 -12.26 10.39 -17.18
N ALA A 195 -12.78 9.76 -16.13
CA ALA A 195 -13.07 10.44 -14.87
C ALA A 195 -11.78 11.02 -14.22
N ILE A 196 -10.70 10.24 -14.20
CA ILE A 196 -9.40 10.72 -13.66
C ILE A 196 -8.88 11.89 -14.49
N ARG A 197 -8.88 11.79 -15.81
CA ARG A 197 -8.43 12.88 -16.69
C ARG A 197 -9.24 14.17 -16.46
N HIS A 198 -10.55 14.04 -16.30
CA HIS A 198 -11.41 15.18 -15.99
C HIS A 198 -11.05 15.81 -14.63
N GLN A 199 -10.85 15.03 -13.60
CA GLN A 199 -10.43 15.54 -12.29
C GLN A 199 -9.05 16.23 -12.34
N VAL A 200 -8.09 15.65 -13.06
CA VAL A 200 -6.78 16.27 -13.25
C VAL A 200 -6.89 17.60 -14.00
N SER A 201 -7.72 17.68 -15.05
CA SER A 201 -7.91 18.97 -15.77
C SER A 201 -8.52 20.05 -14.88
N LEU A 202 -9.50 19.69 -14.04
CA LEU A 202 -10.10 20.64 -13.09
C LEU A 202 -9.08 21.14 -12.05
N LEU A 203 -8.20 20.26 -11.56
CA LEU A 203 -7.15 20.65 -10.62
C LEU A 203 -6.13 21.60 -11.27
N VAL A 204 -5.70 21.32 -12.51
CA VAL A 204 -4.78 22.19 -13.26
C VAL A 204 -5.42 23.57 -13.55
N GLU A 205 -6.71 23.60 -13.88
CA GLU A 205 -7.43 24.87 -14.08
C GLU A 205 -7.54 25.67 -12.76
N ALA A 206 -7.85 24.98 -11.65
CA ALA A 206 -7.92 25.61 -10.33
C ALA A 206 -6.55 26.18 -9.91
N GLU A 207 -5.46 25.45 -10.14
CA GLU A 207 -4.10 25.94 -9.87
C GLU A 207 -3.75 27.19 -10.68
N LYS A 208 -4.12 27.24 -11.96
CA LYS A 208 -3.93 28.43 -12.80
C LYS A 208 -4.72 29.63 -12.28
N VAL A 209 -5.96 29.43 -11.85
CA VAL A 209 -6.78 30.49 -11.26
C VAL A 209 -6.15 31.01 -9.97
N LEU A 210 -5.69 30.15 -9.10
CA LEU A 210 -5.03 30.53 -7.84
C LEU A 210 -3.73 31.31 -8.11
N SER A 211 -2.86 30.80 -8.99
CA SER A 211 -1.61 31.48 -9.34
C SER A 211 -1.85 32.89 -9.95
N ASN A 212 -2.86 33.03 -10.81
CA ASN A 212 -3.24 34.35 -11.36
C ASN A 212 -3.79 35.31 -10.28
N ALA A 213 -4.55 34.75 -9.30
CA ALA A 213 -5.07 35.56 -8.20
C ALA A 213 -3.94 36.03 -7.25
N GLU A 214 -2.93 35.20 -7.01
CA GLU A 214 -1.75 35.55 -6.22
C GLU A 214 -0.90 36.63 -6.92
N LEU A 215 -0.70 36.53 -8.22
CA LEU A 215 0.01 37.52 -9.01
C LEU A 215 -0.72 38.85 -8.97
N ALA A 216 -2.06 38.87 -9.21
CA ALA A 216 -2.88 40.07 -9.16
C ALA A 216 -2.88 40.74 -7.77
N SER A 217 -2.90 39.95 -6.70
CA SER A 217 -2.81 40.45 -5.31
C SER A 217 -1.42 41.02 -5.01
N GLY A 218 -0.35 40.42 -5.50
CA GLY A 218 1.02 40.87 -5.37
C GLY A 218 1.25 42.21 -6.10
N GLU A 219 0.70 42.39 -7.30
CA GLU A 219 0.75 43.64 -8.05
C GLU A 219 0.00 44.78 -7.32
N GLN A 220 -1.19 44.51 -6.78
CA GLN A 220 -1.94 45.49 -5.99
C GLN A 220 -1.21 45.93 -4.72
N ILE A 221 -0.51 45.04 -4.05
CA ILE A 221 0.32 45.38 -2.89
C ILE A 221 1.52 46.19 -3.31
N GLY A 222 2.17 45.84 -4.41
CA GLY A 222 3.30 46.58 -4.98
C GLY A 222 2.92 48.03 -5.36
N ILE A 223 1.78 48.23 -6.02
CA ILE A 223 1.25 49.56 -6.39
C ILE A 223 0.99 50.38 -5.11
N LYS A 224 0.32 49.84 -4.11
CA LYS A 224 0.06 50.55 -2.84
C LYS A 224 1.34 50.97 -2.11
N ILE A 225 2.39 50.15 -2.13
CA ILE A 225 3.68 50.51 -1.53
C ILE A 225 4.34 51.63 -2.30
N LEU A 226 4.34 51.58 -3.63
CA LEU A 226 4.88 52.66 -4.49
C LEU A 226 4.12 53.97 -4.32
N ASP A 227 2.78 53.98 -4.29
CA ASP A 227 1.95 55.14 -4.03
C ASP A 227 2.24 55.75 -2.65
N SER A 228 2.43 54.91 -1.63
CA SER A 228 2.80 55.42 -0.29
C SER A 228 4.18 56.07 -0.26
N GLN A 229 5.14 55.56 -1.04
CA GLN A 229 6.47 56.12 -1.14
C GLN A 229 6.48 57.45 -1.95
N ILE A 230 5.66 57.54 -2.99
CA ILE A 230 5.50 58.82 -3.78
C ILE A 230 4.84 59.89 -2.95
N THR A 231 3.88 59.54 -2.09
CA THR A 231 3.18 60.50 -1.22
C THR A 231 4.05 61.00 -0.06
N ALA A 232 5.13 60.32 0.26
CA ALA A 232 6.08 60.67 1.33
C ALA A 232 7.29 61.51 0.85
N LEU A 233 7.39 61.79 -0.45
CA LEU A 233 8.34 62.67 -1.09
C LEU A 233 7.72 64.04 -1.35
#